data_0c0cac33ecc1f4f861bbc981f0c5edb7
#
_entry.id   0c0cac33ecc1f4f861bbc981f0c5edb7
#
_cell.length_a   1.000
_cell.length_b   1.000
_cell.length_c   1.000
_cell.angle_alpha   90.00
_cell.angle_beta   90.00
_cell.angle_gamma   90.00
#
_symmetry.space_group_name_H-M   'P 1'
#
loop_
_entity.id
_entity.type
_entity.pdbx_description
1 polymer ?
#
loop_
_entity_poly.entity_id
_entity_poly.type
_entity_poly.pdbx_seq_one_letter_code
_entity_poly.pdbx_strand_id
1 'polypeptide(L)'
;MNINEKFQELGVVPVVVIEDVKDALPLAKALVEGGLPCAEVTFRTEAAAEAIRQMTEAYPEMLVGAGTVLTTVQVNEAVEAGAKFIVSPGFDPEIVDYCLAREIPVLPGCATPSEVAQAVKRGMEVVKFFPAEQAGGLPMIKAMAAPYHQLRFMPTGGINPENLKDYLAFDKILCCGGSWMVKGNLLKEGKFDEVCKLTKEAKEIADAVRK
;
A
#
# COMPACT_ATOMS: atom_id res chain seq x y z
N MET A 1 10.43 13.60 7.31
CA MET A 1 10.61 12.47 6.37
C MET A 1 9.42 12.47 5.42
N ASN A 2 9.67 12.51 4.13
CA ASN A 2 8.64 12.44 3.09
C ASN A 2 8.00 11.04 3.12
N ILE A 3 6.71 10.93 2.76
CA ILE A 3 5.99 9.64 2.75
C ILE A 3 6.67 8.62 1.82
N ASN A 4 7.23 9.05 0.70
CA ASN A 4 7.96 8.18 -0.23
C ASN A 4 9.25 7.61 0.41
N GLU A 5 9.93 8.38 1.26
CA GLU A 5 11.09 7.89 2.02
C GLU A 5 10.68 6.79 3.01
N LYS A 6 9.54 6.98 3.70
CA LYS A 6 8.98 5.95 4.60
C LYS A 6 8.62 4.67 3.83
N PHE A 7 7.96 4.78 2.69
CA PHE A 7 7.66 3.62 1.84
C PHE A 7 8.92 2.90 1.38
N GLN A 8 9.94 3.66 1.00
CA GLN A 8 11.21 3.09 0.57
C GLN A 8 11.93 2.35 1.71
N GLU A 9 11.93 2.91 2.92
CA GLU A 9 12.51 2.28 4.12
C GLU A 9 11.76 1.00 4.52
N LEU A 10 10.43 1.03 4.46
CA LEU A 10 9.62 -0.13 4.81
C LEU A 10 9.78 -1.27 3.77
N GLY A 11 9.84 -0.94 2.49
CA GLY A 11 9.96 -1.90 1.39
C GLY A 11 8.68 -2.68 1.08
N VAL A 12 7.85 -2.96 2.09
CA VAL A 12 6.57 -3.66 1.96
C VAL A 12 5.48 -2.92 2.70
N VAL A 13 4.32 -2.81 2.08
CA VAL A 13 3.09 -2.26 2.67
C VAL A 13 2.07 -3.39 2.79
N PRO A 14 1.71 -3.83 4.00
CA PRO A 14 0.63 -4.79 4.20
C PRO A 14 -0.71 -4.25 3.72
N VAL A 15 -1.35 -4.95 2.78
CA VAL A 15 -2.67 -4.61 2.22
C VAL A 15 -3.72 -5.53 2.83
N VAL A 16 -4.62 -4.97 3.63
CA VAL A 16 -5.51 -5.74 4.49
C VAL A 16 -6.98 -5.42 4.26
N VAL A 17 -7.82 -6.43 4.38
CA VAL A 17 -9.27 -6.33 4.53
C VAL A 17 -9.60 -6.61 6.00
N ILE A 18 -10.14 -5.63 6.70
CA ILE A 18 -10.60 -5.78 8.09
C ILE A 18 -12.13 -5.89 8.05
N GLU A 19 -12.66 -7.05 8.43
CA GLU A 19 -14.11 -7.30 8.45
C GLU A 19 -14.74 -6.91 9.78
N ASP A 20 -13.98 -7.03 10.87
CA ASP A 20 -14.43 -6.69 12.24
C ASP A 20 -13.42 -5.71 12.87
N VAL A 21 -13.91 -4.59 13.36
CA VAL A 21 -13.08 -3.52 13.96
C VAL A 21 -12.24 -4.03 15.15
N LYS A 22 -12.71 -5.04 15.87
CA LYS A 22 -11.96 -5.65 17.00
C LYS A 22 -10.59 -6.17 16.59
N ASP A 23 -10.38 -6.50 15.30
CA ASP A 23 -9.12 -7.02 14.77
C ASP A 23 -8.09 -5.90 14.50
N ALA A 24 -8.51 -4.62 14.49
CA ALA A 24 -7.67 -3.49 14.13
C ALA A 24 -6.47 -3.33 15.06
N LEU A 25 -6.69 -3.29 16.37
CA LEU A 25 -5.60 -3.09 17.35
C LEU A 25 -4.65 -4.30 17.47
N PRO A 26 -5.14 -5.55 17.54
CA PRO A 26 -4.25 -6.71 17.50
C PRO A 26 -3.43 -6.78 16.22
N LEU A 27 -4.01 -6.43 15.07
CA LEU A 27 -3.30 -6.35 13.80
C LEU A 27 -2.21 -5.27 13.83
N ALA A 28 -2.54 -4.05 14.26
CA ALA A 28 -1.58 -2.95 14.36
C ALA A 28 -0.38 -3.35 15.23
N LYS A 29 -0.64 -3.96 16.40
CA LYS A 29 0.40 -4.48 17.27
C LYS A 29 1.30 -5.48 16.55
N ALA A 30 0.71 -6.47 15.87
CA ALA A 30 1.46 -7.51 15.16
C ALA A 30 2.34 -6.94 14.03
N LEU A 31 1.84 -5.93 13.29
CA LEU A 31 2.61 -5.26 12.23
C LEU A 31 3.77 -4.44 12.80
N VAL A 32 3.55 -3.70 13.88
CA VAL A 32 4.59 -2.91 14.56
C VAL A 32 5.69 -3.82 15.13
N GLU A 33 5.32 -4.86 15.86
CA GLU A 33 6.26 -5.85 16.44
C GLU A 33 6.99 -6.65 15.35
N GLY A 34 6.35 -6.87 14.21
CA GLY A 34 6.94 -7.48 13.01
C GLY A 34 7.88 -6.56 12.22
N GLY A 35 8.01 -5.28 12.59
CA GLY A 35 8.94 -4.34 11.95
C GLY A 35 8.39 -3.64 10.69
N LEU A 36 7.10 -3.79 10.40
CA LEU A 36 6.40 -3.04 9.35
C LEU A 36 5.27 -2.18 9.96
N PRO A 37 5.60 -1.04 10.61
CA PRO A 37 4.60 -0.14 11.20
C PRO A 37 3.81 0.61 10.10
N CYS A 38 3.13 -0.13 9.25
CA CYS A 38 2.28 0.42 8.18
C CYS A 38 1.15 -0.54 7.81
N ALA A 39 0.09 0.00 7.21
CA ALA A 39 -1.00 -0.77 6.62
C ALA A 39 -1.75 0.05 5.55
N GLU A 40 -2.12 -0.58 4.45
CA GLU A 40 -3.16 -0.15 3.52
C GLU A 40 -4.45 -0.86 3.90
N VAL A 41 -5.34 -0.21 4.67
CA VAL A 41 -6.65 -0.75 5.04
C VAL A 41 -7.63 -0.49 3.92
N THR A 42 -8.18 -1.54 3.33
CA THR A 42 -9.02 -1.40 2.13
C THR A 42 -10.47 -1.04 2.47
N PHE A 43 -11.05 -0.06 1.78
CA PHE A 43 -12.44 0.36 1.87
C PHE A 43 -13.40 -0.63 1.16
N ARG A 44 -13.20 -1.92 1.47
CA ARG A 44 -14.07 -3.03 1.01
C ARG A 44 -15.08 -3.46 2.05
N THR A 45 -15.02 -2.90 3.26
CA THR A 45 -15.90 -3.21 4.39
C THR A 45 -16.30 -1.93 5.10
N GLU A 46 -17.40 -1.98 5.83
CA GLU A 46 -17.85 -0.87 6.68
C GLU A 46 -16.92 -0.60 7.87
N ALA A 47 -16.12 -1.59 8.26
CA ALA A 47 -15.17 -1.48 9.36
C ALA A 47 -13.93 -0.63 9.02
N ALA A 48 -13.66 -0.34 7.74
CA ALA A 48 -12.40 0.22 7.29
C ALA A 48 -12.05 1.56 7.95
N ALA A 49 -12.97 2.54 7.94
CA ALA A 49 -12.71 3.86 8.50
C ALA A 49 -12.46 3.80 10.02
N GLU A 50 -13.29 3.06 10.76
CA GLU A 50 -13.13 2.92 12.21
C GLU A 50 -11.87 2.14 12.57
N ALA A 51 -11.49 1.12 11.79
CA ALA A 51 -10.23 0.41 11.96
C ALA A 51 -9.02 1.34 11.78
N ILE A 52 -9.02 2.19 10.75
CA ILE A 52 -7.97 3.21 10.54
C ILE A 52 -7.89 4.14 11.75
N ARG A 53 -9.03 4.63 12.25
CA ARG A 53 -9.09 5.53 13.42
C ARG A 53 -8.42 4.89 14.64
N GLN A 54 -8.83 3.67 15.00
CA GLN A 54 -8.26 2.97 16.14
C GLN A 54 -6.76 2.71 15.99
N MET A 55 -6.31 2.31 14.80
CA MET A 55 -4.90 2.07 14.53
C MET A 55 -4.06 3.35 14.64
N THR A 56 -4.54 4.47 14.10
CA THR A 56 -3.82 5.76 14.13
C THR A 56 -3.80 6.41 15.51
N GLU A 57 -4.86 6.25 16.28
CA GLU A 57 -4.93 6.74 17.68
C GLU A 57 -4.01 5.93 18.61
N ALA A 58 -4.03 4.59 18.49
CA ALA A 58 -3.23 3.72 19.34
C ALA A 58 -1.74 3.69 18.96
N TYR A 59 -1.42 3.88 17.69
CA TYR A 59 -0.07 3.84 17.12
C TYR A 59 0.19 5.06 16.22
N PRO A 60 0.38 6.27 16.78
CA PRO A 60 0.50 7.53 16.01
C PRO A 60 1.65 7.52 14.99
N GLU A 61 2.72 6.77 15.27
CA GLU A 61 3.88 6.64 14.38
C GLU A 61 3.65 5.69 13.21
N MET A 62 2.59 4.88 13.25
CA MET A 62 2.27 3.94 12.20
C MET A 62 1.80 4.66 10.94
N LEU A 63 2.30 4.24 9.79
CA LEU A 63 1.87 4.75 8.48
C LEU A 63 0.62 3.99 8.02
N VAL A 64 -0.56 4.44 8.44
CA VAL A 64 -1.83 3.84 8.03
C VAL A 64 -2.43 4.63 6.89
N GLY A 65 -2.88 3.97 5.83
CA GLY A 65 -3.58 4.56 4.71
C GLY A 65 -4.81 3.77 4.31
N ALA A 66 -5.61 4.37 3.44
CA ALA A 66 -6.83 3.78 2.91
C ALA A 66 -6.60 3.26 1.48
N GLY A 67 -6.92 1.99 1.25
CA GLY A 67 -6.90 1.35 -0.06
C GLY A 67 -8.29 1.11 -0.63
N THR A 68 -8.37 0.81 -1.92
CA THR A 68 -9.64 0.58 -2.64
C THR A 68 -10.62 1.77 -2.49
N VAL A 69 -10.07 2.99 -2.45
CA VAL A 69 -10.85 4.22 -2.41
C VAL A 69 -11.38 4.51 -3.83
N LEU A 70 -12.71 4.65 -3.96
CA LEU A 70 -13.41 4.74 -5.24
C LEU A 70 -14.20 6.05 -5.40
N THR A 71 -14.28 6.87 -4.35
CA THR A 71 -15.02 8.14 -4.36
C THR A 71 -14.32 9.20 -3.51
N THR A 72 -14.59 10.47 -3.80
CA THR A 72 -14.11 11.60 -2.98
C THR A 72 -14.72 11.60 -1.57
N VAL A 73 -15.90 11.01 -1.41
CA VAL A 73 -16.53 10.80 -0.09
C VAL A 73 -15.66 9.86 0.75
N GLN A 74 -15.25 8.73 0.18
CA GLN A 74 -14.35 7.79 0.88
C GLN A 74 -12.98 8.41 1.16
N VAL A 75 -12.47 9.32 0.31
CA VAL A 75 -11.25 10.08 0.62
C VAL A 75 -11.44 10.87 1.91
N ASN A 76 -12.55 11.61 2.05
CA ASN A 76 -12.83 12.39 3.25
C ASN A 76 -12.96 11.50 4.49
N GLU A 77 -13.75 10.42 4.42
CA GLU A 77 -13.91 9.45 5.51
C GLU A 77 -12.56 8.87 5.97
N ALA A 78 -11.69 8.53 5.01
CA ALA A 78 -10.36 8.01 5.31
C ALA A 78 -9.48 9.04 6.02
N VAL A 79 -9.46 10.29 5.53
CA VAL A 79 -8.66 11.37 6.11
C VAL A 79 -9.17 11.75 7.50
N GLU A 80 -10.49 11.84 7.70
CA GLU A 80 -11.12 12.08 9.00
C GLU A 80 -10.82 10.95 10.00
N ALA A 81 -10.66 9.72 9.52
CA ALA A 81 -10.20 8.59 10.32
C ALA A 81 -8.69 8.61 10.63
N GLY A 82 -7.93 9.53 10.03
CA GLY A 82 -6.49 9.68 10.27
C GLY A 82 -5.58 9.01 9.24
N ALA A 83 -6.12 8.55 8.09
CA ALA A 83 -5.31 7.99 7.02
C ALA A 83 -4.26 8.99 6.53
N LYS A 84 -3.03 8.52 6.35
CA LYS A 84 -1.89 9.33 5.91
C LYS A 84 -1.67 9.30 4.39
N PHE A 85 -2.31 8.38 3.69
CA PHE A 85 -2.26 8.24 2.24
C PHE A 85 -3.51 7.52 1.72
N ILE A 86 -3.79 7.77 0.45
CA ILE A 86 -4.92 7.17 -0.29
C ILE A 86 -4.38 6.29 -1.40
N VAL A 87 -5.02 5.15 -1.64
CA VAL A 87 -4.70 4.25 -2.75
C VAL A 87 -6.00 3.87 -3.46
N SER A 88 -6.03 4.03 -4.77
CA SER A 88 -7.14 3.57 -5.62
C SER A 88 -6.71 2.37 -6.49
N PRO A 89 -7.64 1.49 -6.86
CA PRO A 89 -7.30 0.31 -7.69
C PRO A 89 -7.01 0.68 -9.15
N GLY A 90 -7.52 1.80 -9.62
CA GLY A 90 -7.33 2.35 -10.96
C GLY A 90 -7.03 3.83 -10.92
N PHE A 91 -6.67 4.40 -12.10
CA PHE A 91 -6.47 5.84 -12.24
C PHE A 91 -7.80 6.54 -12.46
N ASP A 92 -8.33 7.17 -11.44
CA ASP A 92 -9.51 8.02 -11.49
C ASP A 92 -9.08 9.48 -11.40
N PRO A 93 -9.26 10.30 -12.47
CA PRO A 93 -8.88 11.71 -12.43
C PRO A 93 -9.57 12.52 -11.33
N GLU A 94 -10.84 12.23 -11.03
CA GLU A 94 -11.58 12.94 -9.98
C GLU A 94 -10.95 12.73 -8.61
N ILE A 95 -10.65 11.49 -8.26
CA ILE A 95 -10.01 11.14 -6.98
C ILE A 95 -8.60 11.73 -6.90
N VAL A 96 -7.81 11.56 -7.98
CA VAL A 96 -6.43 12.05 -8.02
C VAL A 96 -6.38 13.56 -7.88
N ASP A 97 -7.15 14.29 -8.69
CA ASP A 97 -7.18 15.75 -8.67
C ASP A 97 -7.72 16.28 -7.34
N TYR A 98 -8.71 15.60 -6.75
CA TYR A 98 -9.23 15.91 -5.43
C TYR A 98 -8.18 15.78 -4.33
N CYS A 99 -7.40 14.70 -4.34
CA CYS A 99 -6.33 14.49 -3.37
C CYS A 99 -5.20 15.51 -3.56
N LEU A 100 -4.75 15.73 -4.80
CA LEU A 100 -3.68 16.67 -5.11
C LEU A 100 -4.02 18.12 -4.69
N ALA A 101 -5.25 18.56 -4.94
CA ALA A 101 -5.72 19.89 -4.54
C ALA A 101 -5.76 20.09 -3.01
N ARG A 102 -5.71 19.03 -2.23
CA ARG A 102 -5.72 19.01 -0.75
C ARG A 102 -4.41 18.55 -0.14
N GLU A 103 -3.38 18.39 -0.97
CA GLU A 103 -2.06 17.90 -0.52
C GLU A 103 -2.13 16.53 0.20
N ILE A 104 -3.14 15.70 -0.16
CA ILE A 104 -3.30 14.34 0.36
C ILE A 104 -2.45 13.41 -0.50
N PRO A 105 -1.49 12.66 0.08
CA PRO A 105 -0.72 11.68 -0.66
C PRO A 105 -1.62 10.62 -1.31
N VAL A 106 -1.49 10.42 -2.63
CA VAL A 106 -2.30 9.46 -3.38
C VAL A 106 -1.44 8.60 -4.30
N LEU A 107 -1.74 7.29 -4.33
CA LEU A 107 -1.11 6.31 -5.20
C LEU A 107 -2.20 5.64 -6.06
N PRO A 108 -2.51 6.21 -7.24
CA PRO A 108 -3.51 5.64 -8.14
C PRO A 108 -2.99 4.37 -8.80
N GLY A 109 -3.88 3.40 -9.01
CA GLY A 109 -3.60 2.20 -9.78
C GLY A 109 -3.41 2.52 -11.26
N CYS A 110 -2.33 2.02 -11.85
CA CYS A 110 -2.04 2.13 -13.27
C CYS A 110 -1.54 0.78 -13.77
N ALA A 111 -2.10 0.29 -14.88
CA ALA A 111 -1.68 -0.93 -15.55
C ALA A 111 -1.29 -0.71 -17.01
N THR A 112 -1.53 0.50 -17.54
CA THR A 112 -1.29 0.87 -18.92
C THR A 112 -0.44 2.14 -19.05
N PRO A 113 0.28 2.31 -20.20
CA PRO A 113 1.02 3.55 -20.48
C PRO A 113 0.14 4.80 -20.48
N SER A 114 -1.14 4.68 -20.90
CA SER A 114 -2.07 5.81 -20.91
C SER A 114 -2.41 6.31 -19.51
N GLU A 115 -2.62 5.42 -18.56
CA GLU A 115 -2.86 5.78 -17.15
C GLU A 115 -1.61 6.38 -16.52
N VAL A 116 -0.44 5.78 -16.77
CA VAL A 116 0.85 6.32 -16.33
C VAL A 116 1.09 7.73 -16.89
N ALA A 117 0.76 7.98 -18.17
CA ALA A 117 0.87 9.31 -18.77
C ALA A 117 -0.05 10.34 -18.07
N GLN A 118 -1.23 9.94 -17.60
CA GLN A 118 -2.11 10.83 -16.82
C GLN A 118 -1.51 11.19 -15.45
N ALA A 119 -0.85 10.22 -14.79
CA ALA A 119 -0.13 10.47 -13.55
C ALA A 119 1.05 11.45 -13.75
N VAL A 120 1.84 11.23 -14.80
CA VAL A 120 2.97 12.11 -15.16
C VAL A 120 2.53 13.54 -15.44
N LYS A 121 1.42 13.73 -16.19
CA LYS A 121 0.87 15.07 -16.47
C LYS A 121 0.49 15.85 -15.21
N ARG A 122 0.22 15.15 -14.10
CA ARG A 122 -0.12 15.73 -12.79
C ARG A 122 1.07 15.87 -11.86
N GLY A 123 2.28 15.62 -12.36
CA GLY A 123 3.52 15.74 -11.58
C GLY A 123 3.70 14.64 -10.54
N MET A 124 3.01 13.51 -10.68
CA MET A 124 3.13 12.41 -9.74
C MET A 124 4.49 11.71 -9.90
N GLU A 125 5.07 11.30 -8.78
CA GLU A 125 6.35 10.60 -8.73
C GLU A 125 6.19 9.09 -8.53
N VAL A 126 5.04 8.66 -8.01
CA VAL A 126 4.76 7.26 -7.68
C VAL A 126 3.36 6.89 -8.12
N VAL A 127 3.21 5.68 -8.67
CA VAL A 127 1.92 5.06 -8.99
C VAL A 127 1.89 3.63 -8.45
N LYS A 128 0.71 3.16 -8.07
CA LYS A 128 0.48 1.74 -7.83
C LYS A 128 0.40 1.01 -9.16
N PHE A 129 1.09 -0.11 -9.31
CA PHE A 129 0.90 -1.02 -10.44
C PHE A 129 0.02 -2.20 -10.01
N PHE A 130 -1.19 -2.27 -10.55
CA PHE A 130 -2.21 -3.21 -10.10
C PHE A 130 -3.13 -3.67 -11.25
N PRO A 131 -3.49 -4.96 -11.32
CA PRO A 131 -2.99 -6.10 -10.51
C PRO A 131 -1.64 -6.60 -11.05
N ALA A 132 -0.57 -6.58 -10.25
CA ALA A 132 0.80 -6.64 -10.73
C ALA A 132 1.12 -7.91 -11.53
N GLU A 133 1.01 -9.09 -10.95
CA GLU A 133 1.35 -10.35 -11.63
C GLU A 133 0.45 -10.61 -12.85
N GLN A 134 -0.85 -10.34 -12.70
CA GLN A 134 -1.83 -10.56 -13.78
C GLN A 134 -1.66 -9.56 -14.95
N ALA A 135 -1.11 -8.38 -14.68
CA ALA A 135 -0.86 -7.35 -15.69
C ALA A 135 0.54 -7.44 -16.34
N GLY A 136 1.25 -8.56 -16.14
CA GLY A 136 2.55 -8.82 -16.76
C GLY A 136 3.76 -8.64 -15.84
N GLY A 137 3.54 -8.36 -14.55
CA GLY A 137 4.56 -8.41 -13.52
C GLY A 137 5.73 -7.43 -13.72
N LEU A 138 6.88 -7.81 -13.20
CA LEU A 138 8.10 -7.01 -13.30
C LEU A 138 8.53 -6.71 -14.76
N PRO A 139 8.40 -7.63 -15.73
CA PRO A 139 8.68 -7.31 -17.14
C PRO A 139 7.85 -6.14 -17.69
N MET A 140 6.57 -6.08 -17.36
CA MET A 140 5.69 -4.97 -17.80
C MET A 140 6.07 -3.65 -17.11
N ILE A 141 6.39 -3.67 -15.84
CA ILE A 141 6.87 -2.48 -15.12
C ILE A 141 8.16 -1.95 -15.76
N LYS A 142 9.12 -2.82 -16.08
CA LYS A 142 10.37 -2.43 -16.76
C LYS A 142 10.12 -1.78 -18.12
N ALA A 143 9.19 -2.34 -18.89
CA ALA A 143 8.80 -1.78 -20.20
C ALA A 143 8.16 -0.39 -20.05
N MET A 144 7.29 -0.19 -19.05
CA MET A 144 6.69 1.11 -18.78
C MET A 144 7.67 2.13 -18.17
N ALA A 145 8.56 1.69 -17.32
CA ALA A 145 9.54 2.58 -16.68
C ALA A 145 10.52 3.21 -17.70
N ALA A 146 10.76 2.56 -18.83
CA ALA A 146 11.68 3.06 -19.85
C ALA A 146 11.28 4.44 -20.40
N PRO A 147 10.06 4.68 -20.89
CA PRO A 147 9.60 6.01 -21.32
C PRO A 147 9.24 6.96 -20.17
N TYR A 148 8.91 6.43 -18.98
CA TYR A 148 8.49 7.22 -17.82
C TYR A 148 9.53 7.16 -16.70
N HIS A 149 10.78 7.48 -17.02
CA HIS A 149 11.94 7.34 -16.15
C HIS A 149 11.88 8.11 -14.83
N GLN A 150 11.01 9.13 -14.73
CA GLN A 150 10.78 9.91 -13.51
C GLN A 150 9.88 9.22 -12.49
N LEU A 151 9.12 8.19 -12.91
CA LEU A 151 8.20 7.49 -12.02
C LEU A 151 8.87 6.32 -11.31
N ARG A 152 8.36 6.05 -10.11
CA ARG A 152 8.54 4.81 -9.35
C ARG A 152 7.21 4.10 -9.20
N PHE A 153 7.27 2.80 -8.96
CA PHE A 153 6.08 1.95 -8.91
C PHE A 153 5.94 1.26 -7.54
N MET A 154 4.70 1.07 -7.13
CA MET A 154 4.30 0.21 -6.01
C MET A 154 3.48 -0.95 -6.57
N PRO A 155 4.11 -2.06 -7.01
CA PRO A 155 3.39 -3.23 -7.48
C PRO A 155 2.58 -3.86 -6.34
N THR A 156 1.34 -4.21 -6.65
CA THR A 156 0.38 -4.85 -5.74
C THR A 156 -0.43 -5.89 -6.51
N GLY A 157 -0.65 -7.05 -5.88
CA GLY A 157 -1.40 -8.16 -6.50
C GLY A 157 -0.48 -9.27 -7.00
N GLY A 158 -0.50 -10.40 -6.30
CA GLY A 158 0.36 -11.55 -6.58
C GLY A 158 1.77 -11.47 -5.99
N ILE A 159 2.09 -10.40 -5.25
CA ILE A 159 3.36 -10.30 -4.53
C ILE A 159 3.35 -11.26 -3.34
N ASN A 160 4.47 -11.96 -3.16
CA ASN A 160 4.66 -13.00 -2.15
C ASN A 160 6.16 -13.11 -1.79
N PRO A 161 6.56 -13.93 -0.79
CA PRO A 161 7.96 -14.05 -0.39
C PRO A 161 8.92 -14.51 -1.50
N GLU A 162 8.43 -15.33 -2.45
CA GLU A 162 9.27 -15.88 -3.52
C GLU A 162 9.66 -14.81 -4.56
N ASN A 163 8.74 -13.87 -4.89
CA ASN A 163 8.98 -12.85 -5.93
C ASN A 163 9.35 -11.47 -5.39
N LEU A 164 9.14 -11.20 -4.09
CA LEU A 164 9.36 -9.89 -3.46
C LEU A 164 10.77 -9.36 -3.72
N LYS A 165 11.79 -10.22 -3.60
CA LYS A 165 13.19 -9.86 -3.79
C LYS A 165 13.46 -9.32 -5.20
N ASP A 166 12.91 -9.98 -6.22
CA ASP A 166 13.12 -9.59 -7.61
C ASP A 166 12.49 -8.24 -7.93
N TYR A 167 11.29 -7.97 -7.38
CA TYR A 167 10.66 -6.67 -7.49
C TYR A 167 11.51 -5.58 -6.81
N LEU A 168 11.89 -5.76 -5.55
CA LEU A 168 12.62 -4.76 -4.78
C LEU A 168 14.04 -4.49 -5.31
N ALA A 169 14.62 -5.43 -6.05
CA ALA A 169 15.93 -5.26 -6.69
C ALA A 169 15.90 -4.29 -7.90
N PHE A 170 14.72 -3.98 -8.43
CA PHE A 170 14.60 -3.00 -9.52
C PHE A 170 14.45 -1.58 -8.95
N ASP A 171 15.34 -0.68 -9.33
CA ASP A 171 15.48 0.69 -8.79
C ASP A 171 14.23 1.56 -8.94
N LYS A 172 13.32 1.23 -9.88
CA LYS A 172 12.04 1.91 -10.07
C LYS A 172 10.92 1.39 -9.16
N ILE A 173 11.17 0.39 -8.33
CA ILE A 173 10.22 -0.05 -7.32
C ILE A 173 10.46 0.73 -6.02
N LEU A 174 9.44 1.50 -5.61
CA LEU A 174 9.48 2.23 -4.35
C LEU A 174 9.30 1.30 -3.14
N CYS A 175 8.26 0.48 -3.20
CA CYS A 175 7.89 -0.56 -2.23
C CYS A 175 6.92 -1.52 -2.92
N CYS A 176 6.55 -2.62 -2.25
CA CYS A 176 5.56 -3.58 -2.76
C CYS A 176 4.36 -3.64 -1.83
N GLY A 177 3.15 -3.65 -2.40
CA GLY A 177 1.93 -3.98 -1.64
C GLY A 177 1.73 -5.49 -1.56
N GLY A 178 1.58 -6.03 -0.36
CA GLY A 178 1.42 -7.47 -0.14
C GLY A 178 0.34 -7.82 0.87
N SER A 179 -0.37 -8.92 0.66
CA SER A 179 -1.43 -9.39 1.57
C SER A 179 -1.15 -10.73 2.21
N TRP A 180 -0.05 -11.40 1.88
CA TRP A 180 0.23 -12.76 2.37
C TRP A 180 0.43 -12.84 3.88
N MET A 181 0.95 -11.78 4.53
CA MET A 181 1.15 -11.71 5.98
C MET A 181 -0.12 -11.35 6.75
N VAL A 182 -1.14 -10.78 6.06
CA VAL A 182 -2.38 -10.29 6.67
C VAL A 182 -3.62 -10.94 6.05
N LYS A 183 -3.53 -12.23 5.72
CA LYS A 183 -4.65 -12.99 5.14
C LYS A 183 -5.87 -12.97 6.06
N GLY A 184 -7.06 -12.80 5.48
CA GLY A 184 -8.31 -12.70 6.24
C GLY A 184 -8.60 -13.89 7.16
N ASN A 185 -8.18 -15.11 6.80
CA ASN A 185 -8.33 -16.26 7.70
C ASN A 185 -7.48 -16.13 8.97
N LEU A 186 -6.29 -15.52 8.91
CA LEU A 186 -5.44 -15.30 10.09
C LEU A 186 -6.11 -14.33 11.08
N LEU A 187 -6.72 -13.26 10.55
CA LEU A 187 -7.44 -12.28 11.36
C LEU A 187 -8.66 -12.92 12.00
N LYS A 188 -9.52 -13.60 11.21
CA LYS A 188 -10.72 -14.28 11.70
C LYS A 188 -10.44 -15.32 12.79
N GLU A 189 -9.30 -15.98 12.71
CA GLU A 189 -8.86 -17.01 13.69
C GLU A 189 -8.07 -16.40 14.86
N GLY A 190 -7.85 -15.08 14.88
CA GLY A 190 -7.07 -14.39 15.92
C GLY A 190 -5.59 -14.75 15.93
N LYS A 191 -5.04 -15.20 14.81
CA LYS A 191 -3.64 -15.67 14.67
C LYS A 191 -2.66 -14.50 14.48
N PHE A 192 -2.69 -13.52 15.36
CA PHE A 192 -1.86 -12.32 15.24
C PHE A 192 -0.36 -12.59 15.47
N ASP A 193 -0.02 -13.64 16.24
CA ASP A 193 1.38 -14.09 16.35
C ASP A 193 1.93 -14.56 15.00
N GLU A 194 1.13 -15.25 14.19
CA GLU A 194 1.52 -15.66 12.84
C GLU A 194 1.61 -14.46 11.90
N VAL A 195 0.71 -13.49 12.02
CA VAL A 195 0.81 -12.21 11.30
C VAL A 195 2.12 -11.51 11.63
N CYS A 196 2.49 -11.42 12.91
CA CYS A 196 3.75 -10.82 13.35
C CYS A 196 4.96 -11.54 12.74
N LYS A 197 4.98 -12.88 12.78
CA LYS A 197 6.04 -13.70 12.21
C LYS A 197 6.19 -13.48 10.70
N LEU A 198 5.09 -13.58 9.93
CA LEU A 198 5.10 -13.36 8.47
C LEU A 198 5.50 -11.93 8.10
N THR A 199 5.11 -10.96 8.93
CA THR A 199 5.51 -9.56 8.78
C THR A 199 7.02 -9.38 8.97
N LYS A 200 7.59 -10.03 9.98
CA LYS A 200 9.03 -10.03 10.22
C LYS A 200 9.81 -10.66 9.07
N GLU A 201 9.36 -11.79 8.57
CA GLU A 201 9.95 -12.44 7.40
C GLU A 201 9.91 -11.52 6.16
N ALA A 202 8.79 -10.81 5.92
CA ALA A 202 8.67 -9.85 4.83
C ALA A 202 9.66 -8.69 4.97
N LYS A 203 9.81 -8.16 6.19
CA LYS A 203 10.78 -7.08 6.48
C LYS A 203 12.23 -7.55 6.30
N GLU A 204 12.58 -8.75 6.76
CA GLU A 204 13.92 -9.33 6.58
C GLU A 204 14.28 -9.49 5.10
N ILE A 205 13.34 -9.93 4.24
CA ILE A 205 13.53 -10.00 2.79
C ILE A 205 13.78 -8.59 2.21
N ALA A 206 12.98 -7.60 2.60
CA ALA A 206 13.13 -6.23 2.12
C ALA A 206 14.48 -5.62 2.51
N ASP A 207 14.90 -5.79 3.77
CA ASP A 207 16.18 -5.29 4.27
C ASP A 207 17.39 -5.95 3.60
N ALA A 208 17.27 -7.23 3.26
CA ALA A 208 18.36 -7.94 2.56
C ALA A 208 18.63 -7.42 1.14
N VAL A 209 17.65 -6.78 0.50
CA VAL A 209 17.77 -6.22 -0.85
C VAL A 209 18.25 -4.77 -0.82
N ARG A 210 17.88 -4.01 0.22
CA ARG A 210 18.06 -2.56 0.28
C ARG A 210 19.26 -2.08 1.11
N LYS A 211 20.08 -3.03 1.51
CA LYS A 211 21.42 -2.75 2.06
C LYS A 211 22.34 -2.34 0.94
#